data_90c5a793f3aa6ee847144787f7934c3f
#
_entry.id   90c5a793f3aa6ee847144787f7934c3f
#
_cell.length_a   1.000
_cell.length_b   1.000
_cell.length_c   1.000
_cell.angle_alpha   90.00
_cell.angle_beta   90.00
_cell.angle_gamma   90.00
#
_symmetry.space_group_name_H-M   'P 1'
#
loop_
_entity.id
_entity.type
_entity.pdbx_description
1 polymer ?
#
loop_
_entity_poly.entity_id
_entity_poly.type
_entity_poly.pdbx_seq_one_letter_code
_entity_poly.pdbx_strand_id
1 'polypeptide(L)'
;MSKKYSIVIIDDEVEILDMLSRFLSRNQNFAVQTFSNPVSALSSLNSTKCDLVLLDIMMPQMNGLDVLEKLKANNSEQKVIMMTAYSTLDKVLKSHKEGATNYVMKPFDSLPALEKKIIEVLKS
;
A
#
# COMPACT_ATOMS: atom_id res chain seq x y z
N MET A 1 -13.09 23.38 -0.63
CA MET A 1 -12.27 22.53 0.22
C MET A 1 -11.56 21.47 -0.60
N SER A 2 -10.27 21.32 -0.42
CA SER A 2 -9.53 20.30 -1.14
C SER A 2 -9.84 18.92 -0.54
N LYS A 3 -10.10 17.96 -1.39
CA LYS A 3 -10.31 16.58 -0.99
C LYS A 3 -8.97 15.97 -0.57
N LYS A 4 -8.97 15.27 0.57
CA LYS A 4 -7.81 14.48 0.98
C LYS A 4 -7.93 13.07 0.44
N TYR A 5 -6.82 12.55 -0.05
CA TYR A 5 -6.73 11.14 -0.44
C TYR A 5 -6.43 10.31 0.79
N SER A 6 -7.20 9.26 0.98
CA SER A 6 -7.00 8.31 2.08
C SER A 6 -6.00 7.25 1.65
N ILE A 7 -4.88 7.16 2.35
CA ILE A 7 -3.80 6.21 2.05
C ILE A 7 -3.63 5.29 3.25
N VAL A 8 -3.70 3.99 3.00
CA VAL A 8 -3.49 2.96 4.02
C VAL A 8 -2.18 2.26 3.71
N ILE A 9 -1.33 2.11 4.73
CA ILE A 9 -0.04 1.44 4.61
C ILE A 9 -0.06 0.18 5.47
N ILE A 10 0.21 -0.97 4.86
CA ILE A 10 0.22 -2.26 5.55
C ILE A 10 1.61 -2.87 5.43
N ASP A 11 2.31 -2.97 6.55
CA ASP A 11 3.68 -3.49 6.62
C ASP A 11 3.95 -3.95 8.05
N ASP A 12 4.54 -5.13 8.21
CA ASP A 12 4.84 -5.65 9.55
C ASP A 12 6.04 -4.96 10.21
N GLU A 13 6.82 -4.22 9.44
CA GLU A 13 7.97 -3.46 9.96
C GLU A 13 7.52 -2.08 10.45
N VAL A 14 7.44 -1.93 11.79
CA VAL A 14 6.97 -0.68 12.41
C VAL A 14 7.81 0.52 11.98
N GLU A 15 9.11 0.32 11.80
CA GLU A 15 10.03 1.38 11.38
C GLU A 15 9.69 1.91 10.00
N ILE A 16 9.31 1.03 9.09
CA ILE A 16 8.87 1.42 7.74
C ILE A 16 7.56 2.21 7.84
N LEU A 17 6.61 1.74 8.66
CA LEU A 17 5.34 2.43 8.85
C LEU A 17 5.56 3.85 9.38
N ASP A 18 6.41 3.99 10.40
CA ASP A 18 6.70 5.30 10.99
C ASP A 18 7.35 6.24 9.97
N MET A 19 8.33 5.75 9.24
CA MET A 19 9.03 6.54 8.22
C MET A 19 8.08 7.02 7.14
N LEU A 20 7.29 6.12 6.59
CA LEU A 20 6.35 6.45 5.52
C LEU A 20 5.24 7.36 6.01
N SER A 21 4.71 7.09 7.21
CA SER A 21 3.65 7.92 7.78
C SER A 21 4.12 9.35 7.98
N ARG A 22 5.31 9.53 8.55
CA ARG A 22 5.88 10.86 8.77
C ARG A 22 6.10 11.61 7.47
N PHE A 23 6.69 10.94 6.50
CA PHE A 23 6.99 11.59 5.23
C PHE A 23 5.71 11.95 4.47
N LEU A 24 4.82 10.97 4.28
CA LEU A 24 3.62 11.17 3.47
C LEU A 24 2.62 12.13 4.12
N SER A 25 2.57 12.15 5.46
CA SER A 25 1.67 13.06 6.17
C SER A 25 2.07 14.54 6.04
N ARG A 26 3.27 14.81 5.55
CA ARG A 26 3.68 16.19 5.24
C ARG A 26 2.91 16.76 4.06
N ASN A 27 2.37 15.89 3.22
CA ASN A 27 1.53 16.30 2.11
C ASN A 27 0.11 16.54 2.64
N GLN A 28 -0.35 17.78 2.57
CA GLN A 28 -1.65 18.18 3.11
C GLN A 28 -2.83 17.51 2.40
N ASN A 29 -2.59 16.93 1.22
CA ASN A 29 -3.62 16.24 0.46
C ASN A 29 -3.77 14.77 0.84
N PHE A 30 -2.94 14.28 1.76
CA PHE A 30 -2.96 12.86 2.18
C PHE A 30 -3.45 12.72 3.62
N ALA A 31 -4.36 11.77 3.83
CA ALA A 31 -4.74 11.28 5.15
C ALA A 31 -4.18 9.86 5.27
N VAL A 32 -3.16 9.67 6.09
CA VAL A 32 -2.39 8.42 6.16
C VAL A 32 -2.77 7.60 7.38
N GLN A 33 -3.03 6.32 7.18
CA GLN A 33 -3.32 5.37 8.25
C GLN A 33 -2.40 4.15 8.07
N THR A 34 -1.87 3.62 9.15
CA THR A 34 -0.94 2.50 9.11
C THR A 34 -1.47 1.30 9.86
N PHE A 35 -1.11 0.10 9.38
CA PHE A 35 -1.42 -1.17 10.04
C PHE A 35 -0.19 -2.06 10.00
N SER A 36 0.20 -2.57 11.16
CA SER A 36 1.28 -3.56 11.25
C SER A 36 0.75 -4.99 11.13
N ASN A 37 -0.56 -5.17 11.17
CA ASN A 37 -1.21 -6.47 11.06
C ASN A 37 -2.19 -6.45 9.88
N PRO A 38 -2.00 -7.30 8.87
CA PRO A 38 -2.87 -7.31 7.70
C PRO A 38 -4.32 -7.72 8.00
N VAL A 39 -4.55 -8.53 9.02
CA VAL A 39 -5.90 -8.92 9.40
C VAL A 39 -6.69 -7.71 9.92
N SER A 40 -6.04 -6.89 10.76
CA SER A 40 -6.66 -5.65 11.25
C SER A 40 -6.94 -4.68 10.11
N ALA A 41 -6.03 -4.60 9.15
CA ALA A 41 -6.21 -3.74 7.97
C ALA A 41 -7.41 -4.18 7.15
N LEU A 42 -7.53 -5.46 6.87
CA LEU A 42 -8.65 -5.99 6.09
C LEU A 42 -9.98 -5.75 6.79
N SER A 43 -10.01 -5.94 8.10
CA SER A 43 -11.22 -5.68 8.89
C SER A 43 -11.65 -4.22 8.80
N SER A 44 -10.69 -3.30 8.90
CA SER A 44 -10.96 -1.86 8.78
C SER A 44 -11.45 -1.50 7.37
N LEU A 45 -10.82 -2.05 6.34
CA LEU A 45 -11.15 -1.73 4.96
C LEU A 45 -12.45 -2.34 4.45
N ASN A 46 -13.00 -3.32 5.18
CA ASN A 46 -14.33 -3.84 4.89
C ASN A 46 -15.41 -2.79 5.18
N SER A 47 -15.19 -1.92 6.14
CA SER A 47 -16.19 -0.91 6.55
C SER A 47 -15.83 0.51 6.11
N THR A 48 -14.56 0.80 5.87
CA THR A 48 -14.09 2.14 5.50
C THR A 48 -13.22 2.05 4.24
N LYS A 49 -13.65 2.69 3.18
CA LYS A 49 -12.91 2.68 1.91
C LYS A 49 -11.74 3.65 1.96
N CYS A 50 -10.68 3.32 1.21
CA CYS A 50 -9.54 4.21 1.03
C CYS A 50 -9.22 4.36 -0.45
N ASP A 51 -8.43 5.38 -0.79
CA ASP A 51 -8.09 5.66 -2.18
C ASP A 51 -6.92 4.81 -2.66
N LEU A 52 -5.98 4.47 -1.77
CA LEU A 52 -4.79 3.72 -2.14
C LEU A 52 -4.28 2.92 -0.96
N VAL A 53 -3.83 1.69 -1.23
CA VAL A 53 -3.15 0.85 -0.24
C VAL A 53 -1.71 0.66 -0.69
N LEU A 54 -0.76 0.93 0.22
CA LEU A 54 0.62 0.50 0.10
C LEU A 54 0.75 -0.80 0.88
N LEU A 55 1.11 -1.87 0.21
CA LEU A 55 1.01 -3.22 0.77
C LEU A 55 2.32 -3.98 0.65
N ASP A 56 2.90 -4.36 1.79
CA ASP A 56 4.10 -5.20 1.82
C ASP A 56 3.74 -6.64 1.40
N ILE A 57 4.61 -7.27 0.62
CA ILE A 57 4.40 -8.65 0.18
C ILE A 57 4.74 -9.65 1.28
N MET A 58 5.87 -9.45 1.95
CA MET A 58 6.40 -10.44 2.91
C MET A 58 6.02 -10.08 4.35
N MET A 59 4.96 -10.70 4.86
CA MET A 59 4.51 -10.51 6.24
C MET A 59 4.27 -11.87 6.88
N PRO A 60 4.62 -12.05 8.18
CA PRO A 60 4.48 -13.36 8.84
C PRO A 60 3.03 -13.80 9.05
N GLN A 61 2.11 -12.86 9.30
CA GLN A 61 0.72 -13.20 9.60
C GLN A 61 -0.06 -13.61 8.36
N MET A 62 0.21 -12.97 7.23
CA MET A 62 -0.49 -13.23 5.99
C MET A 62 0.35 -12.67 4.84
N ASN A 63 0.51 -13.46 3.80
CA ASN A 63 1.23 -13.02 2.61
C ASN A 63 0.49 -11.84 1.96
N GLY A 64 1.25 -10.84 1.52
CA GLY A 64 0.67 -9.66 0.87
C GLY A 64 -0.13 -9.98 -0.37
N LEU A 65 0.21 -11.05 -1.09
CA LEU A 65 -0.57 -11.46 -2.26
C LEU A 65 -1.97 -11.94 -1.86
N ASP A 66 -2.09 -12.60 -0.70
CA ASP A 66 -3.39 -13.01 -0.18
C ASP A 66 -4.21 -11.80 0.26
N VAL A 67 -3.55 -10.81 0.85
CA VAL A 67 -4.21 -9.55 1.21
C VAL A 67 -4.72 -8.84 -0.04
N LEU A 68 -3.89 -8.77 -1.09
CA LEU A 68 -4.27 -8.16 -2.36
C LEU A 68 -5.52 -8.82 -2.94
N GLU A 69 -5.54 -10.15 -2.94
CA GLU A 69 -6.68 -10.91 -3.44
C GLU A 69 -7.95 -10.54 -2.69
N LYS A 70 -7.87 -10.46 -1.37
CA LYS A 70 -9.03 -10.10 -0.53
C LYS A 70 -9.47 -8.66 -0.75
N LEU A 71 -8.54 -7.74 -0.90
CA LEU A 71 -8.85 -6.33 -1.18
C LEU A 71 -9.59 -6.19 -2.51
N LYS A 72 -9.10 -6.88 -3.55
CA LYS A 72 -9.70 -6.79 -4.87
C LYS A 72 -11.04 -7.54 -4.93
N ALA A 73 -11.22 -8.59 -4.15
CA ALA A 73 -12.50 -9.29 -4.04
C ALA A 73 -13.56 -8.39 -3.39
N ASN A 74 -13.16 -7.59 -2.41
CA ASN A 74 -14.06 -6.66 -1.72
C ASN A 74 -14.36 -5.42 -2.56
N ASN A 75 -13.36 -4.93 -3.30
CA ASN A 75 -13.49 -3.76 -4.17
C ASN A 75 -12.52 -3.89 -5.34
N SER A 76 -13.04 -4.28 -6.51
CA SER A 76 -12.22 -4.51 -7.70
C SER A 76 -11.52 -3.24 -8.21
N GLU A 77 -12.01 -2.06 -7.82
CA GLU A 77 -11.44 -0.77 -8.21
C GLU A 77 -10.36 -0.29 -7.24
N GLN A 78 -10.09 -1.03 -6.16
CA GLN A 78 -9.10 -0.62 -5.16
C GLN A 78 -7.72 -0.51 -5.78
N LYS A 79 -7.11 0.66 -5.66
CA LYS A 79 -5.73 0.90 -6.11
C LYS A 79 -4.76 0.38 -5.06
N VAL A 80 -3.78 -0.41 -5.48
CA VAL A 80 -2.78 -1.01 -4.59
C VAL A 80 -1.40 -0.90 -5.20
N ILE A 81 -0.45 -0.38 -4.43
CA ILE A 81 0.97 -0.40 -4.78
C ILE A 81 1.64 -1.43 -3.87
N MET A 82 2.26 -2.45 -4.47
CA MET A 82 2.98 -3.46 -3.70
C MET A 82 4.37 -2.96 -3.34
N MET A 83 4.79 -3.25 -2.11
CA MET A 83 6.15 -2.96 -1.66
C MET A 83 6.90 -4.28 -1.56
N THR A 84 8.06 -4.38 -2.21
CA THR A 84 8.76 -5.66 -2.31
C THR A 84 10.27 -5.49 -2.25
N ALA A 85 10.97 -6.52 -1.72
CA ALA A 85 12.42 -6.63 -1.79
C ALA A 85 12.82 -7.32 -3.10
N TYR A 86 14.09 -7.17 -3.47
CA TYR A 86 14.61 -7.73 -4.72
C TYR A 86 14.38 -9.25 -4.85
N SER A 87 14.46 -9.95 -3.72
CA SER A 87 14.31 -11.41 -3.69
C SER A 87 12.88 -11.89 -3.96
N THR A 88 11.93 -10.98 -4.14
CA THR A 88 10.52 -11.33 -4.33
C THR A 88 10.00 -10.99 -5.72
N LEU A 89 10.89 -10.95 -6.73
CA LEU A 89 10.52 -10.57 -8.09
C LEU A 89 9.41 -11.45 -8.67
N ASP A 90 9.46 -12.75 -8.44
CA ASP A 90 8.42 -13.67 -8.92
C ASP A 90 7.04 -13.30 -8.36
N LYS A 91 7.00 -12.84 -7.11
CA LYS A 91 5.77 -12.41 -6.46
C LYS A 91 5.25 -11.11 -7.03
N VAL A 92 6.16 -10.22 -7.47
CA VAL A 92 5.76 -8.99 -8.15
C VAL A 92 5.01 -9.30 -9.44
N LEU A 93 5.54 -10.24 -10.23
CA LEU A 93 4.88 -10.65 -11.48
C LEU A 93 3.51 -11.25 -11.20
N LYS A 94 3.40 -12.06 -10.16
CA LYS A 94 2.11 -12.62 -9.75
C LYS A 94 1.14 -11.53 -9.30
N SER A 95 1.62 -10.52 -8.56
CA SER A 95 0.75 -9.44 -8.08
C SER A 95 0.14 -8.63 -9.22
N HIS A 96 0.86 -8.46 -10.32
CA HIS A 96 0.30 -7.81 -11.51
C HIS A 96 -0.89 -8.59 -12.04
N LYS A 97 -0.80 -9.92 -12.08
CA LYS A 97 -1.90 -10.76 -12.54
C LYS A 97 -3.11 -10.69 -11.61
N GLU A 98 -2.87 -10.43 -10.32
CA GLU A 98 -3.93 -10.34 -9.31
C GLU A 98 -4.50 -8.93 -9.16
N GLY A 99 -4.05 -7.98 -9.97
CA GLY A 99 -4.64 -6.66 -10.04
C GLY A 99 -3.95 -5.56 -9.27
N ALA A 100 -2.68 -5.74 -8.89
CA ALA A 100 -1.91 -4.63 -8.30
C ALA A 100 -1.74 -3.52 -9.34
N THR A 101 -1.92 -2.28 -8.90
CA THR A 101 -1.80 -1.13 -9.79
C THR A 101 -0.35 -0.85 -10.14
N ASN A 102 0.55 -1.03 -9.17
CA ASN A 102 1.98 -0.76 -9.36
C ASN A 102 2.77 -1.41 -8.23
N TYR A 103 4.08 -1.27 -8.28
CA TYR A 103 4.95 -1.77 -7.21
C TYR A 103 6.15 -0.84 -7.01
N VAL A 104 6.75 -0.91 -5.82
CA VAL A 104 7.99 -0.21 -5.50
C VAL A 104 8.95 -1.17 -4.81
N MET A 105 10.24 -0.94 -4.99
CA MET A 105 11.29 -1.80 -4.43
C MET A 105 11.74 -1.27 -3.07
N LYS A 106 12.02 -2.18 -2.15
CA LYS A 106 12.69 -1.87 -0.87
C LYS A 106 14.17 -2.24 -0.99
N PRO A 107 15.09 -1.48 -0.42
CA PRO A 107 14.86 -0.16 0.20
C PRO A 107 14.46 0.88 -0.84
N PHE A 108 13.72 1.89 -0.42
CA PHE A 108 13.23 2.91 -1.35
C PHE A 108 14.39 3.78 -1.83
N ASP A 109 14.44 4.04 -3.14
CA ASP A 109 15.48 4.90 -3.71
C ASP A 109 15.38 6.32 -3.16
N SER A 110 14.16 6.84 -3.09
CA SER A 110 13.90 8.11 -2.44
C SER A 110 12.43 8.19 -2.06
N LEU A 111 12.15 8.85 -0.93
CA LEU A 111 10.78 9.07 -0.50
C LEU A 111 10.04 10.03 -1.43
N PRO A 112 10.66 11.11 -1.96
CA PRO A 112 10.01 11.94 -2.97
C PRO A 112 9.61 11.17 -4.23
N ALA A 113 10.41 10.22 -4.68
CA ALA A 113 10.09 9.38 -5.84
C ALA A 113 8.87 8.48 -5.55
N LEU A 114 8.80 7.94 -4.34
CA LEU A 114 7.64 7.16 -3.90
C LEU A 114 6.38 8.02 -3.88
N GLU A 115 6.47 9.22 -3.33
CA GLU A 115 5.33 10.14 -3.29
C GLU A 115 4.83 10.47 -4.70
N LYS A 116 5.75 10.69 -5.63
CA LYS A 116 5.39 10.96 -7.03
C LYS A 116 4.63 9.78 -7.63
N LYS A 117 5.08 8.56 -7.38
CA LYS A 117 4.40 7.36 -7.87
C LYS A 117 3.01 7.24 -7.28
N ILE A 118 2.86 7.53 -6.00
CA ILE A 118 1.56 7.53 -5.32
C ILE A 118 0.60 8.51 -6.02
N ILE A 119 1.07 9.72 -6.27
CA ILE A 119 0.25 10.74 -6.93
C ILE A 119 -0.16 10.29 -8.33
N GLU A 120 0.77 9.70 -9.09
CA GLU A 120 0.46 9.20 -10.43
C GLU A 120 -0.63 8.13 -10.39
N VAL A 121 -0.55 7.20 -9.46
CA VAL A 121 -1.54 6.14 -9.32
C VAL A 121 -2.90 6.71 -8.89
N LEU A 122 -2.91 7.65 -7.96
CA LEU A 122 -4.15 8.27 -7.49
C LEU A 122 -4.89 9.00 -8.61
N LYS A 123 -4.15 9.55 -9.56
CA LYS A 123 -4.75 10.34 -10.66
C LYS A 123 -5.05 9.50 -11.90
N SER A 124 -4.66 8.25 -11.92
CA SER A 124 -4.86 7.39 -13.09
C SER A 124 -6.30 6.88 -13.22
#